data_a5afef3e9f7a2dd0691245fbf54ec1da
#
_entry.id   a5afef3e9f7a2dd0691245fbf54ec1da
#
_cell.length_a   1.000
_cell.length_b   1.000
_cell.length_c   1.000
_cell.angle_alpha   90.00
_cell.angle_beta   90.00
_cell.angle_gamma   90.00
#
_symmetry.space_group_name_H-M   'P 1'
#
loop_
_entity.id
_entity.type
_entity.pdbx_description
1 polymer ?
#
loop_
_entity_poly.entity_id
_entity_poly.type
_entity_poly.pdbx_seq_one_letter_code
_entity_poly.pdbx_strand_id
1 'polypeptide(L)'
;VIGIDNNLRKFFFGRDASTKWLNKILVKRNKRFKNFDTDIRDYSKLEKIFKKNKKRIKLIIHCAAQPSHDYGKNFPKIDFAVNASGTLNLLELTKKYSPNSPFIFMSTNKVYGDNPNKLKLNNRKTRYEITRKSKFFKGIKEDFSIDNCTHSFFGVSKTYADLIVQEYGKNNGLKTVCFRAGCITGPNHSGAELHGFLSYLVKKSLKEKSYNIIGYDGKQVRDNIHSADLVRCFWEFYKKPKRGVIYNIGGGRYSNCSVIEALNYLEKKTGIKIKKNYINKNRVGDHIWYITNNSKFKNDYPKWKQKYNVKKIIDELIKSFK
;
A
#
# COMPACT_ATOMS: atom_id res chain seq x y z
N VAL A 1 2.30 -5.16 22.03
CA VAL A 1 2.51 -5.26 20.57
C VAL A 1 4.00 -5.39 20.31
N ILE A 2 4.37 -6.25 19.35
CA ILE A 2 5.74 -6.44 18.89
C ILE A 2 5.83 -5.81 17.50
N GLY A 3 6.73 -4.83 17.34
CA GLY A 3 7.14 -4.27 16.06
C GLY A 3 8.45 -4.89 15.59
N ILE A 4 8.58 -5.14 14.30
CA ILE A 4 9.82 -5.55 13.64
C ILE A 4 10.04 -4.57 12.50
N ASP A 5 11.10 -3.77 12.58
CA ASP A 5 11.43 -2.74 11.60
C ASP A 5 12.91 -2.40 11.68
N ASN A 6 13.61 -2.44 10.56
CA ASN A 6 15.04 -2.08 10.45
C ASN A 6 15.26 -0.71 9.77
N ASN A 7 14.19 0.05 9.54
CA ASN A 7 14.21 1.35 8.86
C ASN A 7 14.88 1.33 7.46
N LEU A 8 14.77 0.21 6.73
CA LEU A 8 15.29 0.10 5.37
C LEU A 8 14.67 1.14 4.41
N ARG A 9 13.50 1.67 4.78
CA ARG A 9 12.87 2.76 4.05
C ARG A 9 13.78 4.00 3.91
N LYS A 10 14.60 4.30 4.92
CA LYS A 10 15.63 5.36 4.83
C LYS A 10 16.66 5.05 3.74
N PHE A 11 17.05 3.80 3.61
CA PHE A 11 18.00 3.35 2.58
C PHE A 11 17.41 3.45 1.19
N PHE A 12 16.14 3.08 1.00
CA PHE A 12 15.47 3.11 -0.30
C PHE A 12 15.15 4.52 -0.80
N PHE A 13 14.79 5.45 0.08
CA PHE A 13 14.20 6.75 -0.28
C PHE A 13 14.85 7.96 0.42
N GLY A 14 15.97 7.78 1.11
CA GLY A 14 16.67 8.86 1.80
C GLY A 14 16.11 9.18 3.20
N ARG A 15 16.74 10.18 3.84
CA ARG A 15 16.47 10.54 5.25
C ARG A 15 15.01 10.93 5.51
N ASP A 16 14.39 11.64 4.59
CA ASP A 16 13.00 12.13 4.70
C ASP A 16 11.95 11.02 4.75
N ALA A 17 12.28 9.84 4.23
CA ALA A 17 11.41 8.68 4.26
C ALA A 17 11.54 7.83 5.52
N SER A 18 12.47 8.16 6.42
CA SER A 18 12.68 7.41 7.67
C SER A 18 11.43 7.43 8.56
N THR A 19 11.10 6.28 9.12
CA THR A 19 10.00 6.11 10.08
C THR A 19 10.48 6.00 11.53
N LYS A 20 11.79 6.18 11.79
CA LYS A 20 12.35 6.10 13.16
C LYS A 20 11.72 7.09 14.14
N TRP A 21 11.32 8.27 13.66
CA TRP A 21 10.64 9.26 14.48
C TRP A 21 9.31 8.73 15.05
N LEU A 22 8.51 8.08 14.21
CA LEU A 22 7.23 7.49 14.63
C LEU A 22 7.44 6.32 15.59
N ASN A 23 8.43 5.49 15.31
CA ASN A 23 8.80 4.38 16.21
C ASN A 23 9.17 4.89 17.61
N LYS A 24 9.99 5.94 17.71
CA LYS A 24 10.33 6.60 18.98
C LYS A 24 9.08 7.08 19.74
N ILE A 25 8.13 7.70 19.01
CA ILE A 25 6.85 8.14 19.59
C ILE A 25 6.04 6.96 20.12
N LEU A 26 5.92 5.88 19.33
CA LEU A 26 5.17 4.69 19.72
C LEU A 26 5.73 4.02 20.96
N VAL A 27 7.06 3.86 21.03
CA VAL A 27 7.75 3.28 22.20
C VAL A 27 7.55 4.17 23.45
N LYS A 28 7.67 5.51 23.29
CA LYS A 28 7.48 6.45 24.41
C LYS A 28 6.03 6.46 24.92
N ARG A 29 5.05 6.45 24.02
CA ARG A 29 3.61 6.56 24.37
C ARG A 29 2.98 5.26 24.82
N ASN A 30 3.57 4.11 24.51
CA ASN A 30 2.95 2.83 24.78
C ASN A 30 3.96 1.83 25.38
N LYS A 31 4.00 1.71 26.69
CA LYS A 31 4.87 0.77 27.45
C LYS A 31 4.72 -0.70 27.01
N ARG A 32 3.59 -1.05 26.38
CA ARG A 32 3.33 -2.42 25.87
C ARG A 32 3.78 -2.60 24.41
N PHE A 33 4.34 -1.58 23.76
CA PHE A 33 4.93 -1.67 22.42
C PHE A 33 6.44 -1.89 22.54
N LYS A 34 6.94 -2.98 21.94
CA LYS A 34 8.37 -3.28 21.84
C LYS A 34 8.75 -3.38 20.37
N ASN A 35 9.77 -2.62 19.95
CA ASN A 35 10.31 -2.72 18.61
C ASN A 35 11.63 -3.48 18.61
N PHE A 36 11.77 -4.39 17.67
CA PHE A 36 13.00 -5.11 17.38
C PHE A 36 13.58 -4.55 16.07
N ASP A 37 14.81 -4.05 16.11
CA ASP A 37 15.58 -3.68 14.93
C ASP A 37 16.05 -4.98 14.26
N THR A 38 15.22 -5.50 13.37
CA THR A 38 15.43 -6.82 12.75
C THR A 38 14.95 -6.79 11.30
N ASP A 39 15.76 -7.37 10.42
CA ASP A 39 15.42 -7.58 9.04
C ASP A 39 14.59 -8.86 8.88
N ILE A 40 13.54 -8.82 8.07
CA ILE A 40 12.70 -10.00 7.80
C ILE A 40 13.41 -11.09 6.98
N ARG A 41 14.57 -10.78 6.41
CA ARG A 41 15.45 -11.76 5.74
C ARG A 41 16.27 -12.58 6.74
N ASP A 42 16.47 -12.09 7.95
CA ASP A 42 17.20 -12.78 9.02
C ASP A 42 16.28 -13.77 9.75
N TYR A 43 16.20 -14.97 9.17
CA TYR A 43 15.36 -16.05 9.70
C TYR A 43 15.67 -16.36 11.18
N SER A 44 16.96 -16.43 11.54
CA SER A 44 17.40 -16.81 12.90
C SER A 44 16.96 -15.81 13.96
N LYS A 45 17.08 -14.49 13.68
CA LYS A 45 16.57 -13.46 14.59
C LYS A 45 15.06 -13.46 14.69
N LEU A 46 14.37 -13.62 13.56
CA LEU A 46 12.92 -13.75 13.55
C LEU A 46 12.46 -14.97 14.36
N GLU A 47 13.12 -16.11 14.18
CA GLU A 47 12.78 -17.35 14.88
C GLU A 47 12.89 -17.18 16.39
N LYS A 48 13.95 -16.54 16.89
CA LYS A 48 14.08 -16.24 18.33
C LYS A 48 12.89 -15.44 18.86
N ILE A 49 12.41 -14.43 18.09
CA ILE A 49 11.25 -13.61 18.45
C ILE A 49 9.98 -14.47 18.48
N PHE A 50 9.75 -15.28 17.43
CA PHE A 50 8.55 -16.15 17.35
C PHE A 50 8.55 -17.21 18.45
N LYS A 51 9.67 -17.92 18.66
CA LYS A 51 9.82 -18.95 19.69
C LYS A 51 9.52 -18.41 21.08
N LYS A 52 10.06 -17.23 21.42
CA LYS A 52 9.83 -16.57 22.73
C LYS A 52 8.37 -16.17 22.95
N ASN A 53 7.61 -15.87 21.87
CA ASN A 53 6.27 -15.30 21.97
C ASN A 53 5.16 -16.24 21.47
N LYS A 54 5.46 -17.43 21.01
CA LYS A 54 4.58 -18.38 20.28
C LYS A 54 3.10 -18.38 20.72
N LYS A 55 2.83 -18.67 22.00
CA LYS A 55 1.46 -18.75 22.56
C LYS A 55 0.77 -17.37 22.71
N ARG A 56 1.54 -16.28 22.63
CA ARG A 56 1.08 -14.90 22.84
C ARG A 56 0.78 -14.17 21.54
N ILE A 57 1.28 -14.67 20.41
CA ILE A 57 0.99 -14.10 19.09
C ILE A 57 -0.46 -14.42 18.75
N LYS A 58 -1.28 -13.38 18.58
CA LYS A 58 -2.71 -13.50 18.25
C LYS A 58 -3.03 -13.00 16.85
N LEU A 59 -2.13 -12.23 16.23
CA LEU A 59 -2.27 -11.66 14.90
C LEU A 59 -0.88 -11.30 14.37
N ILE A 60 -0.64 -11.55 13.09
CA ILE A 60 0.54 -11.11 12.37
C ILE A 60 0.09 -10.18 11.25
N ILE A 61 0.67 -8.98 11.21
CA ILE A 61 0.43 -7.99 10.14
C ILE A 61 1.77 -7.75 9.45
N HIS A 62 1.89 -8.24 8.23
CA HIS A 62 3.10 -8.13 7.42
C HIS A 62 2.98 -6.97 6.43
N CYS A 63 3.61 -5.84 6.80
CA CYS A 63 3.70 -4.63 5.99
C CYS A 63 5.12 -4.34 5.50
N ALA A 64 6.12 -5.10 5.96
CA ALA A 64 7.51 -4.88 5.55
C ALA A 64 7.67 -5.21 4.05
N ALA A 65 8.28 -4.30 3.30
CA ALA A 65 8.51 -4.45 1.87
C ALA A 65 9.58 -3.48 1.36
N GLN A 66 10.18 -3.81 0.22
CA GLN A 66 10.78 -2.85 -0.70
C GLN A 66 9.65 -2.39 -1.66
N PRO A 67 9.20 -1.12 -1.64
CA PRO A 67 7.99 -0.73 -2.37
C PRO A 67 8.25 0.11 -3.64
N SER A 68 9.49 0.25 -4.11
CA SER A 68 9.85 1.09 -5.25
C SER A 68 10.09 0.28 -6.52
N HIS A 69 9.45 0.69 -7.63
CA HIS A 69 9.72 0.14 -8.95
C HIS A 69 11.16 0.41 -9.41
N ASP A 70 11.63 1.65 -9.24
CA ASP A 70 12.97 2.06 -9.67
C ASP A 70 14.05 1.32 -8.87
N TYR A 71 13.87 1.21 -7.55
CA TYR A 71 14.82 0.46 -6.72
C TYR A 71 14.82 -1.03 -7.08
N GLY A 72 13.65 -1.64 -7.27
CA GLY A 72 13.56 -3.04 -7.70
C GLY A 72 14.24 -3.30 -9.04
N LYS A 73 14.15 -2.35 -10.00
CA LYS A 73 14.85 -2.43 -11.27
C LYS A 73 16.38 -2.43 -11.09
N ASN A 74 16.88 -1.57 -10.23
CA ASN A 74 18.33 -1.41 -10.03
C ASN A 74 18.93 -2.51 -9.12
N PHE A 75 18.13 -3.06 -8.19
CA PHE A 75 18.57 -4.05 -7.20
C PHE A 75 17.57 -5.22 -7.09
N PRO A 76 17.36 -6.01 -8.17
CA PRO A 76 16.32 -7.03 -8.21
C PRO A 76 16.52 -8.14 -7.16
N LYS A 77 17.76 -8.50 -6.85
CA LYS A 77 18.06 -9.49 -5.80
C LYS A 77 17.64 -9.03 -4.41
N ILE A 78 17.85 -7.74 -4.09
CA ILE A 78 17.42 -7.15 -2.81
C ILE A 78 15.90 -7.06 -2.77
N ASP A 79 15.27 -6.63 -3.86
CA ASP A 79 13.81 -6.55 -3.99
C ASP A 79 13.17 -7.92 -3.73
N PHE A 80 13.65 -8.97 -4.40
CA PHE A 80 13.16 -10.34 -4.22
C PHE A 80 13.41 -10.85 -2.80
N ALA A 81 14.62 -10.66 -2.27
CA ALA A 81 14.96 -11.13 -0.93
C ALA A 81 14.08 -10.49 0.15
N VAL A 82 13.74 -9.19 0.04
CA VAL A 82 12.85 -8.51 0.99
C VAL A 82 11.40 -8.94 0.77
N ASN A 83 10.88 -8.84 -0.45
CA ASN A 83 9.45 -9.01 -0.70
C ASN A 83 9.03 -10.48 -0.75
N ALA A 84 9.83 -11.35 -1.35
CA ALA A 84 9.51 -12.76 -1.54
C ALA A 84 10.05 -13.63 -0.39
N SER A 85 11.39 -13.71 -0.24
CA SER A 85 12.01 -14.57 0.77
C SER A 85 11.65 -14.14 2.20
N GLY A 86 11.61 -12.82 2.48
CA GLY A 86 11.19 -12.32 3.79
C GLY A 86 9.74 -12.68 4.13
N THR A 87 8.85 -12.68 3.13
CA THR A 87 7.46 -13.13 3.33
C THR A 87 7.40 -14.62 3.62
N LEU A 88 8.17 -15.44 2.88
CA LEU A 88 8.24 -16.88 3.11
C LEU A 88 8.76 -17.19 4.52
N ASN A 89 9.81 -16.50 4.97
CA ASN A 89 10.32 -16.64 6.34
C ASN A 89 9.23 -16.45 7.40
N LEU A 90 8.42 -15.40 7.24
CA LEU A 90 7.33 -15.11 8.19
C LEU A 90 6.22 -16.17 8.14
N LEU A 91 5.90 -16.70 6.97
CA LEU A 91 4.91 -17.76 6.80
C LEU A 91 5.36 -19.06 7.45
N GLU A 92 6.61 -19.49 7.23
CA GLU A 92 7.20 -20.67 7.84
C GLU A 92 7.22 -20.55 9.38
N LEU A 93 7.65 -19.40 9.90
CA LEU A 93 7.65 -19.14 11.33
C LEU A 93 6.22 -19.09 11.91
N THR A 94 5.25 -18.56 11.16
CA THR A 94 3.85 -18.56 11.54
C THR A 94 3.32 -20.00 11.65
N LYS A 95 3.56 -20.83 10.62
CA LYS A 95 3.17 -22.23 10.58
C LYS A 95 3.78 -22.99 11.77
N LYS A 96 5.06 -22.77 12.03
CA LYS A 96 5.82 -23.48 13.09
C LYS A 96 5.41 -23.08 14.52
N TYR A 97 5.22 -21.78 14.77
CA TYR A 97 5.10 -21.26 16.14
C TYR A 97 3.72 -20.69 16.51
N SER A 98 2.90 -20.33 15.52
CA SER A 98 1.63 -19.63 15.74
C SER A 98 0.58 -19.96 14.66
N PRO A 99 0.32 -21.26 14.36
CA PRO A 99 -0.50 -21.67 13.21
C PRO A 99 -1.95 -21.19 13.29
N ASN A 100 -2.45 -20.91 14.48
CA ASN A 100 -3.81 -20.43 14.69
C ASN A 100 -3.97 -18.92 14.56
N SER A 101 -2.86 -18.17 14.47
CA SER A 101 -2.87 -16.72 14.37
C SER A 101 -3.18 -16.27 12.95
N PRO A 102 -4.16 -15.38 12.74
CA PRO A 102 -4.38 -14.78 11.42
C PRO A 102 -3.12 -14.07 10.93
N PHE A 103 -2.84 -14.23 9.63
CA PHE A 103 -1.73 -13.61 8.92
C PHE A 103 -2.27 -12.66 7.86
N ILE A 104 -2.06 -11.37 8.05
CA ILE A 104 -2.47 -10.31 7.14
C ILE A 104 -1.25 -9.87 6.33
N PHE A 105 -1.31 -10.03 5.02
CA PHE A 105 -0.28 -9.57 4.11
C PHE A 105 -0.72 -8.34 3.33
N MET A 106 0.09 -7.28 3.42
CA MET A 106 -0.09 -6.10 2.58
C MET A 106 0.50 -6.35 1.20
N SER A 107 -0.35 -6.83 0.30
CA SER A 107 -0.09 -6.96 -1.12
C SER A 107 -0.30 -5.60 -1.83
N THR A 108 -0.35 -5.60 -3.13
CA THR A 108 -0.40 -4.38 -3.95
C THR A 108 -1.26 -4.60 -5.19
N ASN A 109 -1.81 -3.53 -5.74
CA ASN A 109 -2.44 -3.53 -7.06
C ASN A 109 -1.44 -3.80 -8.22
N LYS A 110 -0.13 -3.78 -7.94
CA LYS A 110 0.90 -4.06 -8.94
C LYS A 110 1.01 -5.54 -9.31
N VAL A 111 0.32 -6.41 -8.59
CA VAL A 111 0.13 -7.82 -9.01
C VAL A 111 -0.62 -7.93 -10.35
N TYR A 112 -1.37 -6.90 -10.74
CA TYR A 112 -2.06 -6.84 -12.03
C TYR A 112 -1.17 -6.31 -13.17
N GLY A 113 0.11 -6.04 -12.90
CA GLY A 113 1.06 -5.49 -13.88
C GLY A 113 0.54 -4.22 -14.56
N ASP A 114 0.74 -4.13 -15.87
CA ASP A 114 0.22 -3.03 -16.71
C ASP A 114 -1.16 -3.31 -17.34
N ASN A 115 -1.80 -4.43 -17.02
CA ASN A 115 -3.15 -4.75 -17.53
C ASN A 115 -4.18 -3.62 -17.32
N PRO A 116 -4.18 -2.85 -16.21
CA PRO A 116 -5.07 -1.70 -16.07
C PRO A 116 -4.89 -0.63 -17.15
N ASN A 117 -3.70 -0.53 -17.75
CA ASN A 117 -3.41 0.44 -18.82
C ASN A 117 -3.98 0.02 -20.19
N LYS A 118 -4.38 -1.25 -20.35
CA LYS A 118 -5.05 -1.77 -21.56
C LYS A 118 -6.55 -1.42 -21.60
N LEU A 119 -7.09 -0.83 -20.52
CA LEU A 119 -8.49 -0.43 -20.46
C LEU A 119 -8.74 0.80 -21.35
N LYS A 120 -9.86 0.81 -22.06
CA LYS A 120 -10.31 1.95 -22.87
C LYS A 120 -10.71 3.12 -21.97
N LEU A 121 -9.93 4.19 -21.98
CA LEU A 121 -10.10 5.39 -21.17
C LEU A 121 -10.47 6.60 -22.02
N ASN A 122 -11.33 7.47 -21.47
CA ASN A 122 -11.61 8.78 -22.01
C ASN A 122 -10.67 9.82 -21.38
N ASN A 123 -10.01 10.62 -22.19
CA ASN A 123 -9.25 11.77 -21.73
C ASN A 123 -10.21 12.92 -21.41
N ARG A 124 -10.41 13.22 -20.14
CA ARG A 124 -11.20 14.36 -19.65
C ARG A 124 -10.31 15.55 -19.32
N LYS A 125 -10.91 16.71 -19.01
CA LYS A 125 -10.18 17.95 -18.72
C LYS A 125 -9.12 17.76 -17.62
N THR A 126 -9.46 17.07 -16.53
CA THR A 126 -8.60 16.91 -15.33
C THR A 126 -8.18 15.47 -15.06
N ARG A 127 -8.73 14.48 -15.75
CA ARG A 127 -8.48 13.05 -15.47
C ARG A 127 -8.71 12.15 -16.66
N TYR A 128 -8.06 11.00 -16.66
CA TYR A 128 -8.52 9.86 -17.44
C TYR A 128 -9.68 9.17 -16.71
N GLU A 129 -10.69 8.72 -17.45
CA GLU A 129 -11.86 8.09 -16.84
C GLU A 129 -12.44 7.01 -17.74
N ILE A 130 -12.92 5.94 -17.12
CA ILE A 130 -13.64 4.86 -17.80
C ILE A 130 -15.11 5.24 -18.02
N THR A 131 -15.72 4.73 -19.09
CA THR A 131 -17.15 4.99 -19.35
C THR A 131 -18.04 4.39 -18.28
N ARG A 132 -19.18 5.02 -17.99
CA ARG A 132 -20.17 4.49 -17.02
C ARG A 132 -20.72 3.11 -17.40
N LYS A 133 -20.77 2.82 -18.71
CA LYS A 133 -21.25 1.53 -19.25
C LYS A 133 -20.22 0.40 -19.12
N SER A 134 -18.96 0.70 -18.81
CA SER A 134 -17.92 -0.31 -18.65
C SER A 134 -18.16 -1.19 -17.42
N LYS A 135 -17.93 -2.50 -17.57
CA LYS A 135 -17.95 -3.46 -16.45
C LYS A 135 -16.95 -3.09 -15.34
N PHE A 136 -15.93 -2.31 -15.66
CA PHE A 136 -14.92 -1.80 -14.74
C PHE A 136 -15.28 -0.46 -14.09
N PHE A 137 -16.45 0.12 -14.38
CA PHE A 137 -16.84 1.42 -13.82
C PHE A 137 -16.77 1.45 -12.29
N LYS A 138 -17.19 0.39 -11.62
CA LYS A 138 -17.11 0.26 -10.15
C LYS A 138 -15.69 -0.01 -9.63
N GLY A 139 -14.70 -0.13 -10.51
CA GLY A 139 -13.30 -0.43 -10.19
C GLY A 139 -12.89 -1.86 -10.55
N ILE A 140 -11.60 -2.14 -10.40
CA ILE A 140 -10.96 -3.43 -10.69
C ILE A 140 -11.24 -4.40 -9.55
N LYS A 141 -11.73 -5.60 -9.90
CA LYS A 141 -12.00 -6.70 -8.99
C LYS A 141 -10.80 -7.65 -8.88
N GLU A 142 -10.90 -8.61 -7.97
CA GLU A 142 -9.87 -9.60 -7.68
C GLU A 142 -9.66 -10.64 -8.78
N ASP A 143 -10.66 -10.83 -9.67
CA ASP A 143 -10.63 -11.67 -10.86
C ASP A 143 -9.96 -11.01 -12.07
N PHE A 144 -9.47 -9.79 -11.94
CA PHE A 144 -8.71 -9.13 -13.00
C PHE A 144 -7.40 -9.87 -13.22
N SER A 145 -7.05 -10.14 -14.51
CA SER A 145 -5.88 -10.95 -14.85
C SER A 145 -4.57 -10.38 -14.31
N ILE A 146 -3.73 -11.29 -13.82
CA ILE A 146 -2.34 -11.05 -13.46
C ILE A 146 -1.38 -11.53 -14.56
N ASP A 147 -1.91 -12.18 -15.60
CA ASP A 147 -1.13 -12.77 -16.69
C ASP A 147 -1.10 -11.87 -17.92
N ASN A 148 -0.20 -12.20 -18.86
CA ASN A 148 -0.05 -11.52 -20.15
C ASN A 148 0.16 -10.00 -20.02
N CYS A 149 0.97 -9.58 -19.04
CA CYS A 149 1.28 -8.19 -18.75
C CYS A 149 2.72 -8.01 -18.28
N THR A 150 3.19 -6.77 -18.38
CA THR A 150 4.50 -6.41 -17.82
C THR A 150 4.33 -6.05 -16.34
N HIS A 151 4.96 -6.84 -15.48
CA HIS A 151 5.18 -6.46 -14.08
C HIS A 151 6.54 -5.75 -14.00
N SER A 152 6.74 -4.83 -13.11
CA SER A 152 8.11 -4.46 -12.73
C SER A 152 8.73 -5.54 -11.83
N PHE A 153 10.04 -5.53 -11.59
CA PHE A 153 10.65 -6.45 -10.62
C PHE A 153 9.94 -6.41 -9.25
N PHE A 154 9.61 -5.22 -8.77
CA PHE A 154 8.76 -5.02 -7.59
C PHE A 154 7.40 -5.72 -7.73
N GLY A 155 6.74 -5.59 -8.88
CA GLY A 155 5.45 -6.25 -9.13
C GLY A 155 5.60 -7.77 -9.08
N VAL A 156 6.64 -8.33 -9.70
CA VAL A 156 6.92 -9.78 -9.70
C VAL A 156 7.15 -10.31 -8.29
N SER A 157 8.05 -9.68 -7.52
CA SER A 157 8.36 -10.12 -6.15
C SER A 157 7.14 -10.05 -5.22
N LYS A 158 6.30 -9.04 -5.38
CA LYS A 158 5.04 -8.91 -4.63
C LYS A 158 3.98 -9.90 -5.10
N THR A 159 3.94 -10.25 -6.39
CA THR A 159 3.03 -11.29 -6.92
C THR A 159 3.41 -12.66 -6.38
N TYR A 160 4.71 -13.00 -6.36
CA TYR A 160 5.16 -14.21 -5.68
C TYR A 160 4.68 -14.26 -4.22
N ALA A 161 4.91 -13.16 -3.47
CA ALA A 161 4.50 -13.09 -2.08
C ALA A 161 2.97 -13.19 -1.90
N ASP A 162 2.18 -12.60 -2.80
CA ASP A 162 0.72 -12.71 -2.82
C ASP A 162 0.26 -14.15 -3.02
N LEU A 163 0.84 -14.84 -4.01
CA LEU A 163 0.50 -16.22 -4.32
C LEU A 163 0.92 -17.18 -3.19
N ILE A 164 2.14 -17.05 -2.66
CA ILE A 164 2.60 -17.96 -1.60
C ILE A 164 1.77 -17.79 -0.31
N VAL A 165 1.35 -16.57 0.03
CA VAL A 165 0.45 -16.33 1.17
C VAL A 165 -0.91 -17.01 0.97
N GLN A 166 -1.43 -17.02 -0.26
CA GLN A 166 -2.65 -17.75 -0.59
C GLN A 166 -2.47 -19.27 -0.42
N GLU A 167 -1.33 -19.81 -0.91
CA GLU A 167 -1.04 -21.25 -0.82
C GLU A 167 -0.91 -21.72 0.65
N TYR A 168 -0.25 -20.93 1.50
CA TYR A 168 -0.21 -21.24 2.93
C TYR A 168 -1.61 -21.23 3.59
N GLY A 169 -2.52 -20.45 3.05
CA GLY A 169 -3.91 -20.45 3.51
C GLY A 169 -4.71 -21.64 2.99
N LYS A 170 -4.58 -21.95 1.70
CA LYS A 170 -5.38 -23.00 1.02
C LYS A 170 -4.87 -24.41 1.36
N ASN A 171 -3.56 -24.63 1.23
CA ASN A 171 -2.94 -25.94 1.32
C ASN A 171 -2.35 -26.26 2.70
N ASN A 172 -1.96 -25.24 3.48
CA ASN A 172 -1.41 -25.44 4.83
C ASN A 172 -2.37 -25.01 5.95
N GLY A 173 -3.60 -24.61 5.62
CA GLY A 173 -4.64 -24.33 6.60
C GLY A 173 -4.47 -23.06 7.43
N LEU A 174 -3.47 -22.21 7.16
CA LEU A 174 -3.29 -20.97 7.87
C LEU A 174 -4.43 -19.97 7.55
N LYS A 175 -4.77 -19.13 8.50
CA LYS A 175 -5.76 -18.06 8.32
C LYS A 175 -5.09 -16.86 7.67
N THR A 176 -4.95 -16.86 6.31
CA THR A 176 -4.21 -15.83 5.59
C THR A 176 -5.11 -14.97 4.73
N VAL A 177 -4.71 -13.71 4.56
CA VAL A 177 -5.33 -12.76 3.62
C VAL A 177 -4.27 -11.93 2.92
N CYS A 178 -4.46 -11.70 1.61
CA CYS A 178 -3.74 -10.69 0.85
C CYS A 178 -4.65 -9.49 0.63
N PHE A 179 -4.29 -8.32 1.17
CA PHE A 179 -4.91 -7.06 0.82
C PHE A 179 -4.15 -6.40 -0.33
N ARG A 180 -4.68 -6.50 -1.55
CA ARG A 180 -4.13 -5.85 -2.75
C ARG A 180 -4.53 -4.39 -2.74
N ALA A 181 -3.67 -3.56 -2.16
CA ALA A 181 -3.96 -2.15 -1.98
C ALA A 181 -3.40 -1.27 -3.10
N GLY A 182 -4.07 -0.14 -3.33
CA GLY A 182 -3.58 0.99 -4.12
C GLY A 182 -2.80 1.97 -3.24
N CYS A 183 -3.09 3.27 -3.36
CA CYS A 183 -2.42 4.29 -2.55
C CYS A 183 -2.97 4.29 -1.12
N ILE A 184 -2.11 3.96 -0.16
CA ILE A 184 -2.40 4.06 1.28
C ILE A 184 -1.74 5.33 1.80
N THR A 185 -2.47 6.15 2.53
CA THR A 185 -1.93 7.39 3.09
C THR A 185 -2.61 7.79 4.40
N GLY A 186 -2.10 8.84 5.03
CA GLY A 186 -2.60 9.41 6.27
C GLY A 186 -1.57 10.32 6.89
N PRO A 187 -1.88 11.01 8.01
CA PRO A 187 -1.03 12.07 8.59
C PRO A 187 0.36 11.60 9.01
N ASN A 188 0.53 10.32 9.32
CA ASN A 188 1.83 9.74 9.71
C ASN A 188 2.61 9.13 8.53
N HIS A 189 2.19 9.37 7.28
CA HIS A 189 2.86 8.82 6.12
C HIS A 189 4.07 9.68 5.73
N SER A 190 5.29 9.17 5.91
CA SER A 190 6.53 9.79 5.42
C SER A 190 6.62 9.63 3.90
N GLY A 191 5.89 10.46 3.15
CA GLY A 191 5.88 10.44 1.69
C GLY A 191 7.22 10.91 1.13
N ALA A 192 7.69 10.23 0.09
CA ALA A 192 8.87 10.57 -0.70
C ALA A 192 8.49 10.61 -2.19
N GLU A 193 9.32 11.22 -3.03
CA GLU A 193 9.02 11.42 -4.45
C GLU A 193 8.68 10.12 -5.20
N LEU A 194 9.41 9.06 -4.89
CA LEU A 194 9.23 7.75 -5.52
C LEU A 194 8.19 6.86 -4.82
N HIS A 195 7.68 7.27 -3.65
CA HIS A 195 6.70 6.49 -2.91
C HIS A 195 5.87 7.34 -1.94
N GLY A 196 4.55 7.26 -2.07
CA GLY A 196 3.61 7.97 -1.20
C GLY A 196 3.03 9.23 -1.84
N PHE A 197 2.50 9.05 -3.04
CA PHE A 197 1.97 10.08 -3.93
C PHE A 197 1.29 11.25 -3.21
N LEU A 198 0.18 11.01 -2.51
CA LEU A 198 -0.64 12.11 -1.99
C LEU A 198 0.03 12.85 -0.81
N SER A 199 0.72 12.11 0.07
CA SER A 199 1.45 12.69 1.19
C SER A 199 2.63 13.55 0.70
N TYR A 200 3.39 13.03 -0.28
CA TYR A 200 4.50 13.78 -0.89
C TYR A 200 4.00 15.02 -1.61
N LEU A 201 2.92 14.89 -2.41
CA LEU A 201 2.30 16.02 -3.14
C LEU A 201 1.95 17.14 -2.17
N VAL A 202 1.23 16.86 -1.09
CA VAL A 202 0.82 17.90 -0.12
C VAL A 202 2.04 18.51 0.56
N LYS A 203 2.97 17.69 1.09
CA LYS A 203 4.20 18.16 1.76
C LYS A 203 5.02 19.08 0.86
N LYS A 204 5.31 18.62 -0.37
CA LYS A 204 6.14 19.35 -1.34
C LYS A 204 5.49 20.67 -1.75
N SER A 205 4.20 20.63 -2.10
CA SER A 205 3.46 21.80 -2.53
C SER A 205 3.34 22.88 -1.45
N LEU A 206 3.16 22.49 -0.18
CA LEU A 206 3.11 23.45 0.92
C LEU A 206 4.46 24.08 1.19
N LYS A 207 5.54 23.27 1.13
CA LYS A 207 6.90 23.73 1.44
C LYS A 207 7.49 24.58 0.32
N GLU A 208 7.38 24.12 -0.94
CA GLU A 208 8.11 24.71 -2.08
C GLU A 208 7.23 25.49 -3.03
N LYS A 209 5.92 25.52 -2.81
CA LYS A 209 4.91 26.12 -3.71
C LYS A 209 5.05 25.66 -5.18
N SER A 210 5.62 24.47 -5.36
CA SER A 210 5.82 23.85 -6.68
C SER A 210 5.66 22.35 -6.62
N TYR A 211 5.29 21.72 -7.75
CA TYR A 211 5.17 20.27 -7.86
C TYR A 211 5.54 19.78 -9.28
N ASN A 212 6.35 18.72 -9.34
CA ASN A 212 6.71 18.06 -10.59
C ASN A 212 5.63 17.05 -10.97
N ILE A 213 4.91 17.31 -12.04
CA ILE A 213 3.90 16.41 -12.60
C ILE A 213 4.61 15.49 -13.59
N ILE A 214 4.68 14.21 -13.25
CA ILE A 214 5.41 13.21 -14.04
C ILE A 214 4.42 12.38 -14.85
N GLY A 215 4.49 12.49 -16.15
CA GLY A 215 3.70 11.73 -17.13
C GLY A 215 2.21 12.03 -17.13
N TYR A 216 1.57 11.62 -18.22
CA TYR A 216 0.11 11.63 -18.42
C TYR A 216 -0.56 12.98 -18.15
N ASP A 217 0.15 14.10 -18.30
CA ASP A 217 -0.30 15.47 -18.00
C ASP A 217 -0.92 15.63 -16.60
N GLY A 218 -0.53 14.76 -15.66
CA GLY A 218 -1.11 14.74 -14.33
C GLY A 218 -2.56 14.24 -14.25
N LYS A 219 -3.10 13.70 -15.35
CA LYS A 219 -4.48 13.20 -15.44
C LYS A 219 -4.63 11.74 -15.00
N GLN A 220 -3.54 11.06 -14.67
CA GLN A 220 -3.59 9.69 -14.15
C GLN A 220 -4.35 9.62 -12.83
N VAL A 221 -5.25 8.63 -12.73
CA VAL A 221 -6.16 8.47 -11.59
C VAL A 221 -5.67 7.39 -10.64
N ARG A 222 -5.69 7.70 -9.35
CA ARG A 222 -5.42 6.78 -8.23
C ARG A 222 -6.54 6.87 -7.23
N ASP A 223 -6.95 5.73 -6.71
CA ASP A 223 -7.74 5.72 -5.50
C ASP A 223 -6.83 5.72 -4.26
N ASN A 224 -7.32 6.37 -3.21
CA ASN A 224 -6.55 6.60 -1.99
C ASN A 224 -7.35 6.14 -0.79
N ILE A 225 -6.80 5.20 -0.02
CA ILE A 225 -7.39 4.76 1.24
C ILE A 225 -6.65 5.36 2.42
N HIS A 226 -7.40 5.86 3.40
CA HIS A 226 -6.83 6.31 4.66
C HIS A 226 -6.35 5.12 5.50
N SER A 227 -5.19 5.25 6.14
CA SER A 227 -4.61 4.19 6.99
C SER A 227 -5.55 3.70 8.08
N ALA A 228 -6.36 4.59 8.68
CA ALA A 228 -7.37 4.19 9.66
C ALA A 228 -8.50 3.34 9.06
N ASP A 229 -8.91 3.60 7.80
CA ASP A 229 -9.89 2.76 7.11
C ASP A 229 -9.31 1.37 6.82
N LEU A 230 -8.03 1.30 6.46
CA LEU A 230 -7.31 0.04 6.23
C LEU A 230 -7.15 -0.76 7.54
N VAL A 231 -6.75 -0.11 8.63
CA VAL A 231 -6.63 -0.80 9.93
C VAL A 231 -7.98 -1.38 10.38
N ARG A 232 -9.11 -0.73 10.05
CA ARG A 232 -10.44 -1.32 10.28
C ARG A 232 -10.68 -2.57 9.42
N CYS A 233 -10.10 -2.66 8.20
CA CYS A 233 -10.14 -3.92 7.45
C CYS A 233 -9.39 -5.04 8.16
N PHE A 234 -8.22 -4.75 8.72
CA PHE A 234 -7.44 -5.72 9.51
C PHE A 234 -8.23 -6.22 10.72
N TRP A 235 -8.91 -5.31 11.41
CA TRP A 235 -9.74 -5.64 12.56
C TRP A 235 -10.93 -6.52 12.20
N GLU A 236 -11.63 -6.22 11.09
CA GLU A 236 -12.74 -7.06 10.62
C GLU A 236 -12.25 -8.46 10.24
N PHE A 237 -11.13 -8.56 9.52
CA PHE A 237 -10.53 -9.85 9.19
C PHE A 237 -10.07 -10.61 10.44
N TYR A 238 -9.46 -9.95 11.42
CA TYR A 238 -9.05 -10.56 12.67
C TYR A 238 -10.23 -11.20 13.42
N LYS A 239 -11.38 -10.53 13.47
CA LYS A 239 -12.58 -11.05 14.13
C LYS A 239 -13.19 -12.29 13.44
N LYS A 240 -13.13 -12.33 12.11
CA LYS A 240 -13.67 -13.43 11.30
C LYS A 240 -12.69 -13.81 10.20
N PRO A 241 -11.57 -14.46 10.54
CA PRO A 241 -10.54 -14.78 9.57
C PRO A 241 -10.99 -15.89 8.61
N LYS A 242 -10.50 -15.80 7.37
CA LYS A 242 -10.65 -16.81 6.32
C LYS A 242 -9.28 -17.38 5.95
N ARG A 243 -9.24 -18.39 5.08
CA ARG A 243 -8.01 -19.07 4.64
C ARG A 243 -7.72 -18.76 3.18
N GLY A 244 -6.52 -18.24 2.88
CA GLY A 244 -6.02 -18.03 1.52
C GLY A 244 -6.86 -17.07 0.67
N VAL A 245 -7.48 -16.05 1.30
CA VAL A 245 -8.36 -15.13 0.58
C VAL A 245 -7.61 -13.89 0.11
N ILE A 246 -8.09 -13.32 -0.99
CA ILE A 246 -7.62 -12.04 -1.53
C ILE A 246 -8.74 -11.01 -1.52
N TYR A 247 -8.40 -9.77 -1.23
CA TYR A 247 -9.29 -8.62 -1.34
C TYR A 247 -8.55 -7.45 -1.97
N ASN A 248 -9.13 -6.86 -3.00
CA ASN A 248 -8.76 -5.53 -3.41
C ASN A 248 -9.27 -4.54 -2.38
N ILE A 249 -8.38 -3.69 -1.88
CA ILE A 249 -8.72 -2.70 -0.85
C ILE A 249 -8.15 -1.33 -1.22
N GLY A 250 -8.98 -0.32 -1.28
CA GLY A 250 -8.57 1.02 -1.70
C GLY A 250 -9.65 2.06 -1.44
N GLY A 251 -9.41 3.26 -1.96
CA GLY A 251 -10.38 4.35 -1.88
C GLY A 251 -11.64 4.10 -2.70
N GLY A 252 -11.52 3.31 -3.77
CA GLY A 252 -12.60 3.04 -4.69
C GLY A 252 -13.18 4.31 -5.33
N ARG A 253 -14.42 4.25 -5.76
CA ARG A 253 -15.13 5.43 -6.27
C ARG A 253 -15.36 6.52 -5.23
N TYR A 254 -15.35 6.16 -3.96
CA TYR A 254 -15.57 7.11 -2.86
C TYR A 254 -14.36 8.03 -2.61
N SER A 255 -13.15 7.56 -2.89
CA SER A 255 -11.92 8.29 -2.55
C SER A 255 -10.86 8.08 -3.63
N ASN A 256 -10.92 8.88 -4.69
CA ASN A 256 -9.96 8.87 -5.78
C ASN A 256 -9.73 10.28 -6.34
N CYS A 257 -8.61 10.50 -6.98
CA CYS A 257 -8.29 11.74 -7.70
C CYS A 257 -7.21 11.51 -8.74
N SER A 258 -7.11 12.43 -9.68
CA SER A 258 -5.91 12.64 -10.47
C SER A 258 -4.90 13.55 -9.73
N VAL A 259 -3.68 13.67 -10.27
CA VAL A 259 -2.68 14.63 -9.75
C VAL A 259 -3.21 16.06 -9.86
N ILE A 260 -3.79 16.42 -11.02
CA ILE A 260 -4.38 17.75 -11.24
C ILE A 260 -5.50 18.05 -10.26
N GLU A 261 -6.41 17.09 -10.03
CA GLU A 261 -7.52 17.28 -9.09
C GLU A 261 -7.04 17.46 -7.65
N ALA A 262 -6.00 16.72 -7.25
CA ALA A 262 -5.40 16.88 -5.92
C ALA A 262 -4.74 18.26 -5.74
N LEU A 263 -3.97 18.73 -6.75
CA LEU A 263 -3.36 20.06 -6.73
C LEU A 263 -4.41 21.16 -6.71
N ASN A 264 -5.42 21.10 -7.58
CA ASN A 264 -6.51 22.10 -7.61
C ASN A 264 -7.27 22.17 -6.27
N TYR A 265 -7.50 21.01 -5.63
CA TYR A 265 -8.13 20.99 -4.30
C TYR A 265 -7.22 21.63 -3.25
N LEU A 266 -5.92 21.33 -3.28
CA LEU A 266 -4.93 21.89 -2.35
C LEU A 266 -4.84 23.42 -2.52
N GLU A 267 -4.74 23.93 -3.75
CA GLU A 267 -4.73 25.37 -4.06
C GLU A 267 -6.00 26.07 -3.50
N LYS A 268 -7.18 25.49 -3.80
CA LYS A 268 -8.45 26.02 -3.30
C LYS A 268 -8.53 26.04 -1.77
N LYS A 269 -7.99 25.00 -1.11
CA LYS A 269 -8.08 24.85 0.36
C LYS A 269 -7.11 25.73 1.13
N THR A 270 -5.95 26.02 0.53
CA THR A 270 -4.86 26.75 1.21
C THR A 270 -4.68 28.18 0.74
N GLY A 271 -5.24 28.56 -0.42
CA GLY A 271 -4.98 29.84 -1.10
C GLY A 271 -3.60 29.92 -1.76
N ILE A 272 -2.76 28.88 -1.65
CA ILE A 272 -1.40 28.86 -2.20
C ILE A 272 -1.48 28.50 -3.68
N LYS A 273 -0.96 29.36 -4.56
CA LYS A 273 -0.73 29.00 -5.97
C LYS A 273 0.48 28.07 -6.07
N ILE A 274 0.32 26.92 -6.75
CA ILE A 274 1.35 25.91 -6.90
C ILE A 274 1.88 25.92 -8.33
N LYS A 275 3.18 26.17 -8.50
CA LYS A 275 3.84 26.07 -9.82
C LYS A 275 3.86 24.60 -10.26
N LYS A 276 3.22 24.30 -11.39
CA LYS A 276 3.12 22.95 -11.98
C LYS A 276 4.21 22.78 -13.03
N ASN A 277 5.21 21.96 -12.75
CA ASN A 277 6.29 21.65 -13.67
C ASN A 277 5.99 20.30 -14.33
N TYR A 278 5.71 20.32 -15.64
CA TYR A 278 5.39 19.09 -16.38
C TYR A 278 6.66 18.40 -16.85
N ILE A 279 6.79 17.10 -16.55
CA ILE A 279 7.88 16.24 -17.00
C ILE A 279 7.27 15.19 -17.93
N ASN A 280 7.58 15.32 -19.23
CA ASN A 280 7.06 14.42 -20.26
C ASN A 280 7.82 13.06 -20.26
N LYS A 281 7.75 12.35 -19.15
CA LYS A 281 8.33 11.00 -18.99
C LYS A 281 7.43 10.18 -18.09
N ASN A 282 6.90 9.07 -18.60
CA ASN A 282 6.09 8.18 -17.80
C ASN A 282 6.96 7.34 -16.86
N ARG A 283 6.48 7.09 -15.65
CA ARG A 283 7.14 6.17 -14.72
C ARG A 283 6.88 4.72 -15.13
N VAL A 284 7.91 3.88 -15.06
CA VAL A 284 7.79 2.44 -15.29
C VAL A 284 6.83 1.83 -14.26
N GLY A 285 5.91 1.00 -14.72
CA GLY A 285 4.93 0.32 -13.87
C GLY A 285 3.82 1.22 -13.33
N ASP A 286 3.69 2.47 -13.82
CA ASP A 286 2.63 3.36 -13.39
C ASP A 286 1.31 3.06 -14.12
N HIS A 287 0.19 3.15 -13.39
CA HIS A 287 -1.14 2.99 -13.98
C HIS A 287 -1.67 4.34 -14.48
N ILE A 288 -2.30 4.36 -15.66
CA ILE A 288 -3.01 5.56 -16.15
C ILE A 288 -4.30 5.74 -15.35
N TRP A 289 -4.98 4.64 -15.06
CA TRP A 289 -6.18 4.63 -14.26
C TRP A 289 -6.22 3.36 -13.39
N TYR A 290 -6.41 3.54 -12.10
CA TYR A 290 -6.68 2.44 -11.19
C TYR A 290 -7.66 2.87 -10.10
N ILE A 291 -8.80 2.24 -10.05
CA ILE A 291 -9.79 2.38 -8.98
C ILE A 291 -10.14 0.98 -8.48
N THR A 292 -10.04 0.79 -7.18
CA THR A 292 -10.35 -0.47 -6.51
C THR A 292 -11.85 -0.73 -6.45
N ASN A 293 -12.24 -1.96 -6.69
CA ASN A 293 -13.58 -2.43 -6.37
C ASN A 293 -13.56 -3.15 -5.01
N ASN A 294 -14.11 -2.52 -3.98
CA ASN A 294 -14.14 -3.06 -2.63
C ASN A 294 -15.34 -4.01 -2.36
N SER A 295 -16.12 -4.39 -3.37
CA SER A 295 -17.40 -5.10 -3.16
C SER A 295 -17.22 -6.44 -2.47
N LYS A 296 -16.20 -7.22 -2.85
CA LYS A 296 -15.92 -8.52 -2.23
C LYS A 296 -15.68 -8.40 -0.73
N PHE A 297 -14.82 -7.44 -0.33
CA PHE A 297 -14.56 -7.20 1.09
C PHE A 297 -15.81 -6.71 1.84
N LYS A 298 -16.58 -5.80 1.25
CA LYS A 298 -17.83 -5.29 1.86
C LYS A 298 -18.88 -6.37 2.04
N ASN A 299 -18.99 -7.31 1.11
CA ASN A 299 -19.92 -8.43 1.21
C ASN A 299 -19.51 -9.39 2.33
N ASP A 300 -18.22 -9.70 2.46
CA ASP A 300 -17.71 -10.60 3.50
C ASP A 300 -17.69 -9.94 4.90
N TYR A 301 -17.52 -8.61 4.94
CA TYR A 301 -17.41 -7.80 6.17
C TYR A 301 -18.31 -6.55 6.10
N PRO A 302 -19.64 -6.72 6.16
CA PRO A 302 -20.61 -5.63 5.94
C PRO A 302 -20.55 -4.52 7.01
N LYS A 303 -19.98 -4.82 8.18
CA LYS A 303 -19.74 -3.82 9.24
C LYS A 303 -18.65 -2.82 8.90
N TRP A 304 -17.76 -3.15 7.96
CA TRP A 304 -16.73 -2.22 7.53
C TRP A 304 -17.33 -1.08 6.70
N LYS A 305 -17.05 0.14 7.13
CA LYS A 305 -17.45 1.37 6.43
C LYS A 305 -16.22 2.25 6.21
N GLN A 306 -16.06 2.74 5.00
CA GLN A 306 -15.03 3.71 4.67
C GLN A 306 -15.47 5.09 5.16
N LYS A 307 -14.62 5.77 5.96
CA LYS A 307 -14.93 7.06 6.62
C LYS A 307 -14.24 8.26 5.95
N TYR A 308 -13.12 8.01 5.26
CA TYR A 308 -12.29 9.06 4.68
C TYR A 308 -12.37 9.03 3.16
N ASN A 309 -12.80 10.16 2.58
CA ASN A 309 -12.63 10.41 1.15
C ASN A 309 -11.35 11.21 0.91
N VAL A 310 -10.97 11.37 -0.37
CA VAL A 310 -9.72 12.04 -0.75
C VAL A 310 -9.61 13.47 -0.21
N LYS A 311 -10.72 14.22 -0.13
CA LYS A 311 -10.72 15.59 0.40
C LYS A 311 -10.38 15.60 1.88
N LYS A 312 -11.05 14.76 2.70
CA LYS A 312 -10.72 14.60 4.12
C LYS A 312 -9.28 14.17 4.34
N ILE A 313 -8.76 13.26 3.49
CA ILE A 313 -7.36 12.82 3.54
C ILE A 313 -6.41 14.01 3.31
N ILE A 314 -6.66 14.81 2.26
CA ILE A 314 -5.84 16.01 1.97
C ILE A 314 -5.93 17.01 3.12
N ASP A 315 -7.11 17.25 3.68
CA ASP A 315 -7.30 18.16 4.82
C ASP A 315 -6.49 17.74 6.05
N GLU A 316 -6.45 16.43 6.37
CA GLU A 316 -5.62 15.92 7.47
C GLU A 316 -4.11 16.03 7.16
N LEU A 317 -3.70 15.77 5.92
CA LEU A 317 -2.31 15.95 5.51
C LEU A 317 -1.87 17.42 5.61
N ILE A 318 -2.71 18.38 5.19
CA ILE A 318 -2.45 19.82 5.37
C ILE A 318 -2.22 20.14 6.85
N LYS A 319 -3.07 19.64 7.73
CA LYS A 319 -2.93 19.85 9.18
C LYS A 319 -1.65 19.24 9.76
N SER A 320 -1.21 18.10 9.22
CA SER A 320 -0.03 17.40 9.73
C SER A 320 1.30 17.98 9.26
N PHE A 321 1.29 18.82 8.21
CA PHE A 321 2.49 19.47 7.66
C PHE A 321 2.55 20.98 7.95
N LYS A 322 1.52 21.55 8.58
CA LYS A 322 1.54 22.88 9.21
C LYS A 322 2.13 22.77 10.61
#